data_226ce2836b09c948903a07d9da3f4e33
#
_entry.id   226ce2836b09c948903a07d9da3f4e33
#
_cell.length_a   1.000
_cell.length_b   1.000
_cell.length_c   1.000
_cell.angle_alpha   90.00
_cell.angle_beta   90.00
_cell.angle_gamma   90.00
#
_symmetry.space_group_name_H-M   'P 1'
#
loop_
_entity.id
_entity.type
_entity.pdbx_description
1 polymer ?
#
loop_
_entity_poly.entity_id
_entity_poly.type
_entity_poly.pdbx_seq_one_letter_code
_entity_poly.pdbx_strand_id
1 'polypeptide(L)' 'MHYVYLIRSIPNPDQTYVGHTKDLKARLLTHDNGQSPHTSKYKPWNLITYIAFNDKEKALSFEKYLKSHSGKAFANKRLW' A
#
# COMPACT_ATOMS: atom_id res chain seq x y z
N MET A 1 14.67 -0.09 -6.99
CA MET A 1 13.83 -0.97 -6.15
C MET A 1 12.36 -0.86 -6.51
N HIS A 2 11.62 -1.90 -6.23
CA HIS A 2 10.18 -1.95 -6.41
C HIS A 2 9.55 -2.13 -5.02
N TYR A 3 8.66 -1.23 -4.65
CA TYR A 3 8.10 -1.21 -3.28
C TYR A 3 6.66 -1.68 -3.29
N VAL A 4 6.32 -2.55 -2.36
CA VAL A 4 4.92 -2.84 -2.03
C VAL A 4 4.65 -2.13 -0.72
N TYR A 5 3.65 -1.28 -0.68
CA TYR A 5 3.37 -0.43 0.48
C TYR A 5 1.94 -0.62 0.99
N LEU A 6 1.80 -0.47 2.29
CA LEU A 6 0.53 -0.61 3.00
C LEU A 6 0.26 0.72 3.71
N ILE A 7 -0.86 1.33 3.38
CA ILE A 7 -1.24 2.62 3.97
C ILE A 7 -2.62 2.51 4.61
N ARG A 8 -2.84 3.32 5.64
CA ARG A 8 -4.11 3.39 6.37
C ARG A 8 -4.60 4.83 6.38
N SER A 9 -5.89 5.03 6.14
CA SER A 9 -6.49 6.36 6.21
C SER A 9 -6.42 6.89 7.65
N ILE A 10 -6.02 8.14 7.80
CA ILE A 10 -6.01 8.79 9.12
C ILE A 10 -7.44 9.11 9.58
N PRO A 11 -8.29 9.75 8.75
CA PRO A 11 -9.66 10.03 9.18
C PRO A 11 -10.57 8.79 9.29
N ASN A 12 -10.25 7.72 8.56
CA ASN A 12 -11.05 6.50 8.55
C ASN A 12 -10.15 5.27 8.70
N PRO A 13 -9.69 4.93 9.94
CA PRO A 13 -8.66 3.90 10.12
C PRO A 13 -9.03 2.49 9.68
N ASP A 14 -10.31 2.20 9.44
CA ASP A 14 -10.76 0.95 8.86
C ASP A 14 -10.53 0.87 7.36
N GLN A 15 -10.19 1.98 6.72
CA GLN A 15 -9.87 2.04 5.30
C GLN A 15 -8.37 1.90 5.09
N THR A 16 -7.98 0.87 4.35
CA THR A 16 -6.58 0.52 4.06
C THR A 16 -6.39 0.32 2.58
N TYR A 17 -5.14 0.45 2.14
CA TYR A 17 -4.81 0.29 0.73
C TYR A 17 -3.42 -0.35 0.60
N VAL A 18 -3.28 -1.26 -0.36
CA VAL A 18 -2.02 -1.90 -0.71
C VAL A 18 -1.70 -1.54 -2.15
N GLY A 19 -0.51 -1.05 -2.39
CA GLY A 19 -0.09 -0.65 -3.73
C GLY A 19 1.36 -1.02 -4.01
N HIS A 20 1.79 -0.70 -5.22
CA HIS A 20 3.14 -0.95 -5.71
C HIS A 20 3.65 0.28 -6.42
N THR A 21 4.93 0.62 -6.23
CA THR A 21 5.55 1.76 -6.87
C THR A 21 7.07 1.60 -6.93
N LYS A 22 7.70 2.29 -7.88
CA LYS A 22 9.16 2.44 -7.93
C LYS A 22 9.63 3.62 -7.08
N ASP A 23 8.76 4.58 -6.81
CA ASP A 23 9.07 5.79 -6.07
C ASP A 23 8.06 5.96 -4.94
N LEU A 24 8.41 5.43 -3.77
CA LEU A 24 7.53 5.41 -2.61
C LEU A 24 7.13 6.81 -2.17
N LYS A 25 8.09 7.74 -2.11
CA LYS A 25 7.84 9.11 -1.65
C LYS A 25 6.87 9.85 -2.56
N ALA A 26 7.10 9.77 -3.88
CA ALA A 26 6.22 10.42 -4.86
C ALA A 26 4.83 9.80 -4.83
N ARG A 27 4.74 8.49 -4.66
CA ARG A 27 3.45 7.80 -4.62
C ARG A 27 2.63 8.16 -3.39
N LEU A 28 3.29 8.29 -2.23
CA LEU A 28 2.61 8.72 -1.01
C LEU A 28 2.06 10.14 -1.15
N LEU A 29 2.82 11.04 -1.79
CA LEU A 29 2.34 12.39 -2.09
C LEU A 29 1.13 12.37 -3.02
N THR A 30 1.12 11.48 -4.01
CA THR A 30 -0.02 11.31 -4.93
C THR A 30 -1.30 10.95 -4.17
N HIS A 31 -1.20 10.02 -3.23
CA HIS A 31 -2.35 9.64 -2.40
C HIS A 31 -2.83 10.80 -1.53
N ASP A 32 -1.92 11.51 -0.88
CA ASP A 32 -2.27 12.61 0.02
C ASP A 32 -2.80 13.84 -0.73
N ASN A 33 -2.37 14.04 -1.98
CA ASN A 33 -2.86 15.15 -2.81
C ASN A 33 -4.19 14.83 -3.50
N GLY A 34 -4.72 13.62 -3.30
CA GLY A 34 -6.00 13.24 -3.89
C GLY A 34 -5.95 12.96 -5.37
N GLN A 35 -4.76 12.69 -5.93
CA GLN A 35 -4.58 12.41 -7.35
C GLN A 35 -4.92 10.97 -7.73
N SER A 36 -5.03 10.08 -6.74
CA SER A 36 -5.44 8.70 -6.96
C SER A 36 -6.94 8.58 -6.68
N PRO A 37 -7.76 8.21 -7.68
CA PRO A 37 -9.22 8.15 -7.50
C PRO A 37 -9.66 7.22 -6.38
N HIS A 38 -8.94 6.11 -6.17
CA HIS A 38 -9.31 5.11 -5.18
C HIS A 38 -9.03 5.55 -3.74
N THR A 39 -8.10 6.47 -3.54
CA THR A 39 -7.65 6.87 -2.20
C THR A 39 -7.97 8.30 -1.84
N SER A 40 -8.37 9.13 -2.80
CA SER A 40 -8.62 10.57 -2.58
C SER A 40 -9.70 10.83 -1.53
N LYS A 41 -10.68 9.95 -1.45
CA LYS A 41 -11.82 10.07 -0.55
C LYS A 41 -11.42 9.94 0.93
N TYR A 42 -10.33 9.20 1.21
CA TYR A 42 -9.92 8.87 2.57
C TYR A 42 -8.58 9.49 2.97
N LYS A 43 -8.11 10.47 2.21
CA LYS A 43 -6.86 11.16 2.55
C LYS A 43 -7.02 12.00 3.82
N PRO A 44 -5.92 12.29 4.55
CA PRO A 44 -4.54 11.85 4.28
C PRO A 44 -4.29 10.42 4.73
N TRP A 45 -3.20 9.84 4.18
CA TRP A 45 -2.84 8.45 4.42
C TRP A 45 -1.58 8.34 5.27
N ASN A 46 -1.53 7.33 6.12
CA ASN A 46 -0.38 7.01 6.93
C ASN A 46 0.30 5.75 6.40
N LEU A 47 1.60 5.83 6.15
CA LEU A 47 2.38 4.66 5.73
C LEU A 47 2.58 3.75 6.94
N ILE A 48 2.10 2.52 6.84
CA ILE A 48 2.22 1.53 7.92
C ILE A 48 3.45 0.65 7.71
N THR A 49 3.59 0.08 6.51
CA THR A 49 4.66 -0.86 6.20
C THR A 49 4.98 -0.75 4.72
N TYR A 50 6.24 -0.97 4.38
CA TYR A 50 6.60 -1.20 2.99
C TYR A 50 7.69 -2.24 2.89
N ILE A 51 7.74 -2.95 1.76
CA ILE A 51 8.73 -3.96 1.49
C ILE A 51 9.35 -3.65 0.14
N ALA A 52 10.68 -3.58 0.10
CA ALA A 52 11.43 -3.28 -1.11
C ALA A 52 11.91 -4.57 -1.76
N PHE A 53 11.64 -4.71 -3.05
CA PHE A 53 12.08 -5.85 -3.85
C PHE A 53 13.03 -5.35 -4.93
N ASN A 54 14.12 -6.10 -5.17
CA ASN A 54 15.02 -5.85 -6.29
C ASN A 54 14.40 -6.31 -7.63
N ASP A 55 13.41 -7.21 -7.57
CA ASP A 55 12.77 -7.80 -8.75
C ASP A 55 11.32 -7.33 -8.85
N LYS A 56 10.98 -6.72 -9.99
CA LYS A 56 9.63 -6.21 -10.25
C LYS A 56 8.57 -7.29 -10.16
N GLU A 57 8.83 -8.47 -10.71
CA GLU A 57 7.84 -9.55 -10.74
C GLU A 57 7.54 -10.08 -9.36
N LYS A 58 8.55 -10.12 -8.49
CA LYS A 58 8.34 -10.51 -7.10
C LYS A 58 7.51 -9.48 -6.34
N ALA A 59 7.73 -8.20 -6.61
CA ALA A 59 6.94 -7.13 -6.01
C ALA A 59 5.47 -7.23 -6.44
N LEU A 60 5.22 -7.40 -7.74
CA LEU A 60 3.86 -7.52 -8.26
C LEU A 60 3.15 -8.77 -7.73
N SER A 61 3.87 -9.87 -7.65
CA SER A 61 3.35 -11.11 -7.10
C SER A 61 2.97 -10.97 -5.62
N PHE A 62 3.81 -10.28 -4.86
CA PHE A 62 3.55 -10.03 -3.44
C PHE A 62 2.36 -9.09 -3.22
N GLU A 63 2.26 -8.05 -4.04
CA GLU A 63 1.11 -7.14 -4.00
C GLU A 63 -0.19 -7.91 -4.25
N LYS A 64 -0.20 -8.75 -5.28
CA LYS A 64 -1.35 -9.58 -5.62
C LYS A 64 -1.70 -10.54 -4.47
N TYR A 65 -0.67 -11.15 -3.87
CA TYR A 65 -0.86 -12.03 -2.72
C TYR A 65 -1.53 -11.30 -1.55
N LEU A 66 -1.07 -10.09 -1.23
CA LEU A 66 -1.64 -9.32 -0.12
C LEU A 66 -3.11 -8.95 -0.33
N LYS A 67 -3.56 -8.93 -1.58
CA LYS A 67 -4.96 -8.67 -1.92
C LYS A 67 -5.82 -9.93 -1.93
N SER A 68 -5.21 -11.11 -1.82
CA SER A 68 -5.94 -12.37 -1.71
C SER A 68 -6.41 -12.60 -0.28
N HIS A 69 -7.30 -13.56 -0.09
CA HIS A 69 -7.81 -13.91 1.24
C HIS A 69 -6.68 -14.31 2.20
N SER A 70 -5.79 -15.21 1.77
CA SER A 70 -4.64 -15.65 2.58
C SER A 70 -3.67 -14.51 2.87
N GLY A 71 -3.43 -13.66 1.88
CA GLY A 71 -2.52 -12.52 2.03
C GLY A 71 -3.08 -11.47 2.98
N LYS A 72 -4.38 -11.24 2.98
CA LYS A 72 -5.02 -10.34 3.93
C LYS A 72 -4.86 -10.84 5.36
N ALA A 73 -5.03 -12.14 5.59
CA ALA A 73 -4.83 -12.74 6.90
C ALA A 73 -3.36 -12.60 7.35
N PHE A 74 -2.43 -12.83 6.45
CA PHE A 74 -1.00 -12.65 6.70
C PHE A 74 -0.69 -11.19 7.08
N ALA A 75 -1.19 -10.25 6.30
CA ALA A 75 -0.95 -8.82 6.53
C ALA A 75 -1.53 -8.36 7.87
N ASN A 76 -2.74 -8.80 8.20
CA ASN A 76 -3.38 -8.46 9.47
C ASN A 76 -2.57 -8.94 10.66
N LYS A 77 -1.92 -10.08 10.52
CA LYS A 77 -1.12 -10.67 11.59
C LYS A 77 0.28 -10.08 11.69
N ARG A 78 0.87 -9.68 10.56
CA ARG A 78 2.31 -9.36 10.49
C ARG A 78 2.65 -7.94 10.07
N LEU A 79 1.79 -7.28 9.28
CA LEU A 79 2.15 -6.02 8.61
C LEU A 79 1.34 -4.82 9.08
N TRP A 80 0.10 -5.00 9.39
CA TRP A 80 -0.74 -3.92 9.93
C TRP A 80 -0.54 -3.77 11.44
#